data_825c26ac6c5be37ed9829a3f6449207e
#
_entry.id   825c26ac6c5be37ed9829a3f6449207e
#
_cell.length_a   1.000
_cell.length_b   1.000
_cell.length_c   1.000
_cell.angle_alpha   90.00
_cell.angle_beta   90.00
_cell.angle_gamma   90.00
#
_symmetry.space_group_name_H-M   'P 1'
#
loop_
_entity.id
_entity.type
_entity.pdbx_description
1 polymer ?
#
loop_
_entity_poly.entity_id
_entity_poly.type
_entity_poly.pdbx_seq_one_letter_code
_entity_poly.pdbx_strand_id
1 'polypeptide(L)' 'MPNTLRPYLITIVMHDGSGGHCRGLFATDWDAIDAMLGAFHDARRISARRLPV' A
#
# COMPACT_ATOMS: atom_id res chain seq x y z
N MET A 1 -20.25 -0.23 -11.97
CA MET A 1 -19.84 -1.42 -11.21
C MET A 1 -19.31 -1.03 -9.87
N PRO A 2 -19.86 -1.56 -8.81
CA PRO A 2 -19.27 -1.32 -7.51
C PRO A 2 -17.92 -2.04 -7.41
N ASN A 3 -16.94 -1.36 -6.88
CA ASN A 3 -15.66 -1.96 -6.61
C ASN A 3 -15.71 -2.66 -5.26
N THR A 4 -15.33 -3.92 -5.24
CA THR A 4 -15.20 -4.64 -4.00
C THR A 4 -13.88 -4.25 -3.37
N LEU A 5 -13.95 -3.63 -2.20
CA LEU A 5 -12.73 -3.27 -1.46
C LEU A 5 -12.24 -4.50 -0.71
N ARG A 6 -10.94 -4.68 -0.71
CA ARG A 6 -10.27 -5.80 -0.05
C ARG A 6 -9.17 -5.29 0.86
N PRO A 7 -8.87 -6.02 1.93
CA PRO A 7 -7.80 -5.59 2.81
C PRO A 7 -6.43 -5.84 2.18
N TYR A 8 -5.57 -4.84 2.29
CA TYR A 8 -4.19 -4.93 1.81
C TYR A 8 -3.25 -4.58 2.94
N LEU A 9 -2.13 -5.27 2.98
CA LEU A 9 -0.99 -4.89 3.81
C LEU A 9 0.01 -4.19 2.90
N ILE A 10 0.34 -2.96 3.26
CA ILE A 10 1.28 -2.16 2.49
C ILE A 10 2.57 -2.03 3.27
N THR A 11 3.67 -2.35 2.62
CA THR A 11 5.01 -2.24 3.20
C THR A 11 5.70 -1.06 2.55
N ILE A 12 6.23 -0.17 3.37
CA ILE A 12 6.91 1.03 2.91
C ILE A 12 8.34 0.98 3.41
N VAL A 13 9.29 1.17 2.51
CA VAL A 13 10.72 1.22 2.84
C VAL A 13 11.24 2.58 2.39
N MET A 14 11.83 3.31 3.32
CA MET A 14 12.41 4.62 3.04
C MET A 14 13.87 4.47 2.62
N HIS A 15 14.45 5.56 2.09
CA HIS A 15 15.83 5.52 1.58
C HIS A 15 16.86 5.25 2.66
N ASP A 16 16.57 5.59 3.89
CA ASP A 16 17.48 5.35 5.02
C ASP A 16 17.33 3.94 5.61
N GLY A 17 16.49 3.10 5.00
CA GLY A 17 16.26 1.75 5.48
C GLY A 17 15.13 1.63 6.50
N SER A 18 14.63 2.74 6.99
CA SER A 18 13.47 2.71 7.88
C SER A 18 12.21 2.42 7.07
N GLY A 19 11.13 2.12 7.76
CA GLY A 19 9.87 1.87 7.08
C GLY A 19 8.84 1.30 8.04
N GLY A 20 7.77 0.82 7.48
CA GLY A 20 6.69 0.28 8.28
C GLY A 20 5.65 -0.40 7.43
N HIS A 21 4.59 -0.79 8.11
CA HIS A 21 3.45 -1.43 7.46
C HIS A 21 2.20 -0.67 7.79
N CYS A 22 1.27 -0.64 6.86
CA CYS A 22 -0.06 -0.14 7.14
C CYS A 22 -1.09 -1.01 6.42
N ARG A 23 -2.32 -0.95 6.88
CA ARG A 23 -3.42 -1.69 6.30
C ARG A 23 -4.46 -0.72 5.79
N GLY A 24 -5.12 -1.11 4.73
CA GLY A 24 -6.21 -0.32 4.17
C GLY A 24 -7.07 -1.16 3.26
N LEU A 25 -8.21 -0.62 2.92
CA LEU A 25 -9.14 -1.25 1.99
C LEU A 25 -8.99 -0.58 0.64
N PHE A 26 -8.71 -1.38 -0.38
CA PHE A 26 -8.51 -0.89 -1.75
C PHE A 26 -9.13 -1.89 -2.73
N ALA A 27 -9.46 -1.41 -3.90
CA ALA A 27 -10.01 -2.27 -4.95
C ALA A 27 -8.93 -3.13 -5.59
N THR A 28 -7.73 -2.57 -5.77
CA THR A 28 -6.59 -3.26 -6.38
C THR A 28 -5.33 -2.91 -5.63
N ASP A 29 -4.27 -3.70 -5.86
CA ASP A 29 -2.96 -3.40 -5.30
C ASP A 29 -2.39 -2.09 -5.85
N TRP A 30 -2.68 -1.77 -7.12
CA TRP A 30 -2.26 -0.50 -7.72
C TRP A 30 -2.88 0.69 -6.99
N ASP A 31 -4.16 0.59 -6.63
CA ASP A 31 -4.82 1.65 -5.87
C ASP A 31 -4.15 1.85 -4.52
N ALA A 32 -3.77 0.75 -3.86
CA ALA A 32 -3.07 0.82 -2.58
C ALA A 32 -1.71 1.50 -2.73
N ILE A 33 -0.96 1.13 -3.75
CA ILE A 33 0.36 1.69 -4.01
C ILE A 33 0.25 3.18 -4.32
N ASP A 34 -0.70 3.56 -5.18
CA ASP A 34 -0.91 4.95 -5.54
C ASP A 34 -1.25 5.81 -4.31
N ALA A 35 -2.10 5.29 -3.44
CA ALA A 35 -2.47 6.01 -2.22
C ALA A 35 -1.25 6.24 -1.33
N MET A 36 -0.39 5.23 -1.21
CA MET A 36 0.81 5.34 -0.37
C MET A 36 1.87 6.22 -1.02
N LEU A 37 1.99 6.19 -2.34
CA LEU A 37 2.91 7.09 -3.04
C LEU A 37 2.54 8.54 -2.82
N GLY A 38 1.24 8.85 -2.77
CA GLY A 38 0.80 10.20 -2.47
C GLY A 38 1.19 10.65 -1.07
N ALA A 39 1.22 9.73 -0.10
CA ALA A 39 1.59 10.03 1.27
C ALA A 39 3.10 9.98 1.50
N PHE A 40 3.80 9.07 0.81
CA PHE A 40 5.23 8.81 1.01
C PHE A 40 5.94 8.88 -0.34
N HIS A 41 5.88 10.05 -0.98
CA HIS A 41 6.41 10.22 -2.34
C HIS A 41 7.93 10.05 -2.44
N ASP A 42 8.63 10.10 -1.32
CA ASP A 42 10.08 9.91 -1.28
C ASP A 42 10.46 8.51 -0.78
N ALA A 43 9.51 7.58 -0.73
CA ALA A 43 9.81 6.22 -0.34
C ALA A 43 10.68 5.54 -1.40
N ARG A 44 11.60 4.70 -0.94
CA ARG A 44 12.45 3.91 -1.82
C ARG A 44 11.64 2.79 -2.48
N ARG A 45 10.74 2.17 -1.72
CA ARG A 45 9.94 1.06 -2.20
C ARG A 45 8.60 1.04 -1.48
N ILE A 46 7.55 0.80 -2.24
CA ILE A 46 6.22 0.55 -1.68
C ILE A 46 5.70 -0.72 -2.33
N SER A 47 5.24 -1.66 -1.52
CA SER A 47 4.64 -2.88 -2.02
C SER A 47 3.31 -3.11 -1.31
N ALA A 48 2.39 -3.72 -2.01
CA ALA A 48 1.07 -4.02 -1.48
C ALA A 48 0.79 -5.51 -1.66
N ARG A 49 0.21 -6.10 -0.63
CA ARG A 49 -0.12 -7.51 -0.63
C ARG A 49 -1.55 -7.67 -0.15
N ARG A 50 -2.36 -8.37 -0.95
CA ARG A 50 -3.74 -8.65 -0.54
C ARG A 50 -3.73 -9.65 0.60
N LEU A 51 -4.43 -9.30 1.66
CA LEU A 51 -4.57 -10.18 2.80
C LEU A 51 -5.67 -11.20 2.56
N PRO A 52 -5.55 -12.42 3.07
CA PRO A 52 -6.65 -13.39 3.00
C PRO A 52 -7.83 -12.90 3.83
N VAL A 53 -9.00 -13.20 3.36
CA VAL A 53 -10.24 -12.77 3.99
C VAL A 53 -10.85 -13.93 4.76
#